data_3e9323d3bb9290e854f786bb8632d921
#
_entry.id   3e9323d3bb9290e854f786bb8632d921
#
_cell.length_a   1.000
_cell.length_b   1.000
_cell.length_c   1.000
_cell.angle_alpha   90.00
_cell.angle_beta   90.00
_cell.angle_gamma   90.00
#
_symmetry.space_group_name_H-M   'P 1'
#
loop_
_entity.id
_entity.type
_entity.pdbx_description
1 polymer ?
#
loop_
_entity_poly.entity_id
_entity_poly.type
_entity_poly.pdbx_seq_one_letter_code
_entity_poly.pdbx_strand_id
1 'polypeptide(L)'
;MDAAHPGKIAATYTCQWSPNGRYLVADQLVNNNGTETNNLSIYNYDAGKDAYTLSLVGIPNMAPWSIGVVARGDTLIYNSEFMNNGKKVYNRTLNIFSSATAYVYLIQFSDDGVTWRTDGEGTARKLP
;
A
#
# COMPACT_ATOMS: atom_id res chain seq x y z
N MET A 1 -2.95 -18.19 -8.15
CA MET A 1 -4.37 -17.89 -7.97
C MET A 1 -5.11 -18.34 -9.21
N ASP A 2 -6.16 -19.08 -9.03
CA ASP A 2 -7.00 -19.56 -10.13
C ASP A 2 -7.87 -18.41 -10.64
N ALA A 3 -7.84 -18.13 -11.94
CA ALA A 3 -8.63 -17.06 -12.55
C ALA A 3 -10.14 -17.30 -12.44
N ALA A 4 -10.59 -18.57 -12.42
CA ALA A 4 -11.99 -18.92 -12.27
C ALA A 4 -12.47 -18.85 -10.82
N HIS A 5 -11.56 -18.91 -9.86
CA HIS A 5 -11.82 -18.86 -8.43
C HIS A 5 -10.81 -17.95 -7.77
N PRO A 6 -10.94 -16.61 -7.96
CA PRO A 6 -10.02 -15.69 -7.32
C PRO A 6 -10.05 -15.92 -5.82
N GLY A 7 -8.88 -16.17 -5.25
CA GLY A 7 -8.75 -16.43 -3.83
C GLY A 7 -9.21 -15.25 -2.99
N LYS A 8 -9.66 -15.56 -1.77
CA LYS A 8 -9.98 -14.53 -0.80
C LYS A 8 -8.70 -14.09 -0.11
N ILE A 9 -8.42 -12.78 -0.18
CA ILE A 9 -7.36 -12.16 0.58
C ILE A 9 -8.01 -11.36 1.70
N ALA A 10 -7.68 -11.69 2.94
CA ALA A 10 -8.12 -10.94 4.11
C ALA A 10 -6.89 -10.37 4.81
N ALA A 11 -6.99 -9.13 5.24
CA ALA A 11 -5.91 -8.50 5.97
C ALA A 11 -6.46 -7.74 7.17
N THR A 12 -5.74 -7.81 8.28
CA THR A 12 -6.00 -6.98 9.45
C THR A 12 -4.81 -6.10 9.73
N TYR A 13 -5.08 -4.87 10.15
CA TYR A 13 -4.06 -3.88 10.47
C TYR A 13 -4.22 -3.46 11.91
N THR A 14 -3.09 -3.36 12.62
CA THR A 14 -3.03 -2.70 13.91
C THR A 14 -2.10 -1.51 13.77
N CYS A 15 -2.62 -0.30 13.94
CA CYS A 15 -1.85 0.92 13.78
C CYS A 15 -1.61 1.58 15.13
N GLN A 16 -0.38 2.03 15.35
CA GLN A 16 -0.02 2.77 16.56
C GLN A 16 1.12 3.73 16.27
N TRP A 17 1.14 4.83 16.99
CA TRP A 17 2.25 5.76 16.95
C TRP A 17 3.44 5.18 17.70
N SER A 18 4.65 5.48 17.20
CA SER A 18 5.87 5.21 17.95
C SER A 18 5.86 6.01 19.27
N PRO A 19 6.62 5.57 20.28
CA PRO A 19 6.62 6.26 21.60
C PRO A 19 6.92 7.76 21.53
N ASN A 20 7.73 8.19 20.56
CA ASN A 20 8.05 9.62 20.37
C ASN A 20 7.06 10.34 19.43
N GLY A 21 6.04 9.66 18.92
CA GLY A 21 5.03 10.24 18.03
C GLY A 21 5.50 10.59 16.63
N ARG A 22 6.69 10.15 16.22
CA ARG A 22 7.28 10.49 14.92
C ARG A 22 6.89 9.56 13.79
N TYR A 23 6.57 8.30 14.12
CA TYR A 23 6.25 7.27 13.14
C TYR A 23 4.89 6.69 13.43
N LEU A 24 4.17 6.38 12.37
CA LEU A 24 2.99 5.52 12.48
C LEU A 24 3.42 4.12 12.04
N VAL A 25 3.19 3.14 12.89
CA VAL A 25 3.54 1.75 12.61
C VAL A 25 2.24 0.98 12.39
N ALA A 26 2.12 0.36 11.23
CA ALA A 26 1.01 -0.51 10.89
C ALA A 26 1.51 -1.96 10.82
N ASP A 27 1.05 -2.77 11.75
CA ASP A 27 1.31 -4.21 11.75
C ASP A 27 0.18 -4.89 10.98
N GLN A 28 0.54 -5.55 9.90
CA GLN A 28 -0.43 -6.15 8.99
C GLN A 28 -0.31 -7.66 8.99
N LEU A 29 -1.41 -8.33 9.27
CA LEU A 29 -1.54 -9.76 9.12
C LEU A 29 -2.38 -10.04 7.87
N VAL A 30 -1.79 -10.73 6.90
CA VAL A 30 -2.44 -11.05 5.64
C VAL A 30 -2.69 -12.54 5.56
N ASN A 31 -3.93 -12.92 5.32
CA ASN A 31 -4.29 -14.30 5.00
C ASN A 31 -4.66 -14.39 3.52
N ASN A 32 -3.85 -15.12 2.78
CA ASN A 32 -4.09 -15.36 1.36
C ASN A 32 -4.36 -16.85 1.18
N ASN A 33 -5.63 -17.22 1.12
CA ASN A 33 -6.06 -18.63 0.94
C ASN A 33 -5.47 -19.59 2.00
N GLY A 34 -5.45 -19.18 3.25
CA GLY A 34 -4.92 -19.97 4.36
C GLY A 34 -3.45 -19.80 4.64
N THR A 35 -2.72 -19.10 3.80
CA THR A 35 -1.31 -18.77 4.05
C THR A 35 -1.23 -17.40 4.71
N GLU A 36 -0.71 -17.35 5.92
CA GLU A 36 -0.55 -16.11 6.67
C GLU A 36 0.84 -15.52 6.50
N THR A 37 0.89 -14.21 6.28
CA THR A 37 2.13 -13.44 6.31
C THR A 37 1.94 -12.21 7.18
N ASN A 38 3.01 -11.81 7.85
CA ASN A 38 3.01 -10.62 8.70
C ASN A 38 3.96 -9.59 8.11
N ASN A 39 3.43 -8.43 7.80
CA ASN A 39 4.17 -7.30 7.24
C ASN A 39 4.13 -6.12 8.19
N LEU A 40 5.18 -5.33 8.17
CA LEU A 40 5.24 -4.09 8.90
C LEU A 40 5.33 -2.92 7.92
N SER A 41 4.49 -1.92 8.12
CA SER A 41 4.53 -0.67 7.38
C SER A 41 4.86 0.47 8.32
N ILE A 42 5.86 1.26 8.00
CA ILE A 42 6.29 2.38 8.82
C ILE A 42 6.13 3.66 8.01
N TYR A 43 5.22 4.52 8.49
CA TYR A 43 4.97 5.81 7.86
C TYR A 43 5.79 6.88 8.55
N ASN A 44 6.52 7.65 7.76
CA ASN A 44 7.33 8.76 8.22
C ASN A 44 7.02 10.01 7.37
N TYR A 45 7.01 11.17 8.01
CA TYR A 45 6.84 12.44 7.29
C TYR A 45 8.19 13.08 7.05
N ASP A 46 8.46 13.42 5.79
CA ASP A 46 9.66 14.14 5.39
C ASP A 46 9.29 15.61 5.17
N ALA A 47 9.64 16.45 6.14
CA ALA A 47 9.32 17.88 6.10
C ALA A 47 10.03 18.61 4.97
N GLY A 48 11.21 18.13 4.55
CA GLY A 48 11.96 18.74 3.44
C GLY A 48 11.30 18.55 2.10
N LYS A 49 10.53 17.49 1.95
CA LYS A 49 9.79 17.16 0.72
C LYS A 49 8.30 17.43 0.82
N ASP A 50 7.83 17.78 2.02
CA ASP A 50 6.40 17.88 2.33
C ASP A 50 5.64 16.64 1.86
N ALA A 51 6.17 15.48 2.17
CA ALA A 51 5.66 14.20 1.71
C ALA A 51 5.88 13.12 2.76
N TYR A 52 5.08 12.06 2.67
CA TYR A 52 5.25 10.88 3.52
C TYR A 52 6.08 9.82 2.81
N THR A 53 6.79 9.03 3.59
CA THR A 53 7.48 7.83 3.13
C THR A 53 6.88 6.64 3.83
N LEU A 54 6.58 5.60 3.07
CA LEU A 54 6.14 4.31 3.59
C LEU A 54 7.29 3.32 3.41
N SER A 55 7.76 2.75 4.52
CA SER A 55 8.75 1.67 4.50
C SER A 55 8.06 0.35 4.78
N LEU A 56 8.27 -0.63 3.93
CA LEU A 56 7.68 -1.96 4.01
C LEU A 56 8.74 -2.97 4.44
N VAL A 57 8.42 -3.76 5.45
CA VAL A 57 9.31 -4.76 6.04
C VAL A 57 8.54 -6.05 6.23
N GLY A 58 9.21 -7.19 6.07
CA GLY A 58 8.63 -8.49 6.35
C GLY A 58 7.94 -9.17 5.17
N ILE A 59 7.96 -8.57 3.98
CA ILE A 59 7.42 -9.22 2.79
C ILE A 59 8.34 -10.38 2.41
N PRO A 60 7.83 -11.62 2.29
CA PRO A 60 8.65 -12.77 1.96
C PRO A 60 9.43 -12.59 0.66
N ASN A 61 10.71 -12.96 0.69
CA ASN A 61 11.62 -12.91 -0.47
C ASN A 61 11.87 -11.50 -1.02
N MET A 62 11.59 -10.47 -0.23
CA MET A 62 11.86 -9.08 -0.62
C MET A 62 12.70 -8.38 0.44
N ALA A 63 13.67 -7.60 -0.01
CA ALA A 63 14.38 -6.68 0.86
C ALA A 63 13.43 -5.56 1.33
N PRO A 64 13.69 -4.94 2.48
CA PRO A 64 12.94 -3.74 2.89
C PRO A 64 12.98 -2.68 1.79
N TRP A 65 11.85 -2.04 1.58
CA TRP A 65 11.70 -1.09 0.47
C TRP A 65 10.84 0.10 0.91
N SER A 66 11.10 1.25 0.31
CA SER A 66 10.39 2.50 0.64
C SER A 66 9.68 3.02 -0.59
N ILE A 67 8.48 3.53 -0.38
CA ILE A 67 7.67 4.16 -1.41
C ILE A 67 7.22 5.54 -0.95
N GLY A 68 7.03 6.45 -1.91
CA GLY A 68 6.51 7.78 -1.63
C GLY A 68 5.00 7.76 -1.46
N VAL A 69 4.49 8.54 -0.50
CA VAL A 69 3.06 8.67 -0.26
C VAL A 69 2.69 10.14 -0.31
N VAL A 70 1.72 10.48 -1.14
CA VAL A 70 1.22 11.84 -1.31
C VAL A 70 -0.25 11.88 -0.93
N ALA A 71 -0.63 12.86 -0.12
CA ALA A 71 -2.03 13.11 0.22
C ALA A 71 -2.60 14.19 -0.69
N ARG A 72 -3.76 13.92 -1.30
CA ARG A 72 -4.49 14.86 -2.14
C ARG A 72 -5.98 14.75 -1.86
N GLY A 73 -6.51 15.74 -1.13
CA GLY A 73 -7.92 15.71 -0.73
C GLY A 73 -8.23 14.49 0.12
N ASP A 74 -9.14 13.66 -0.35
CA ASP A 74 -9.56 12.43 0.30
C ASP A 74 -8.75 11.20 -0.14
N THR A 75 -7.70 11.39 -0.92
CA THR A 75 -6.93 10.30 -1.53
C THR A 75 -5.50 10.27 -1.04
N LEU A 76 -5.04 9.09 -0.63
CA LEU A 76 -3.62 8.80 -0.43
C LEU A 76 -3.09 8.07 -1.66
N ILE A 77 -1.99 8.57 -2.22
CA ILE A 77 -1.38 8.01 -3.41
C ILE A 77 -0.02 7.42 -3.03
N TYR A 78 0.12 6.12 -3.20
CA TYR A 78 1.34 5.36 -2.94
C TYR A 78 2.04 5.12 -4.26
N ASN A 79 3.20 5.74 -4.46
CA ASN A 79 3.93 5.69 -5.74
C ASN A 79 5.18 4.84 -5.60
N SER A 80 5.40 3.97 -6.57
CA SER A 80 6.64 3.22 -6.71
C SER A 80 6.97 3.00 -8.18
N GLU A 81 8.21 2.57 -8.43
CA GLU A 81 8.63 2.20 -9.77
C GLU A 81 9.58 1.02 -9.68
N PHE A 82 9.60 0.19 -10.71
CA PHE A 82 10.48 -0.97 -10.77
C PHE A 82 10.86 -1.26 -12.22
N MET A 83 11.87 -2.11 -12.39
CA MET A 83 12.31 -2.55 -13.71
C MET A 83 11.71 -3.92 -14.01
N ASN A 84 11.14 -4.06 -15.21
CA ASN A 84 10.62 -5.32 -15.70
C ASN A 84 11.17 -5.54 -17.12
N ASN A 85 12.00 -6.57 -17.29
CA ASN A 85 12.63 -6.89 -18.59
C ASN A 85 13.36 -5.69 -19.21
N GLY A 86 14.08 -4.92 -18.40
CA GLY A 86 14.83 -3.75 -18.86
C GLY A 86 13.99 -2.49 -19.06
N LYS A 87 12.68 -2.56 -18.84
CA LYS A 87 11.79 -1.40 -18.94
C LYS A 87 11.38 -0.92 -17.57
N LYS A 88 11.29 0.40 -17.40
CA LYS A 88 10.73 0.99 -16.19
C LYS A 88 9.22 0.86 -16.20
N VAL A 89 8.66 0.37 -15.09
CA VAL A 89 7.22 0.29 -14.88
C VAL A 89 6.89 1.14 -13.65
N TYR A 90 5.86 1.97 -13.80
CA TYR A 90 5.34 2.79 -12.70
C TYR A 90 4.15 2.08 -12.07
N ASN A 91 4.10 2.09 -10.76
CA ASN A 91 3.00 1.54 -9.99
C ASN A 91 2.48 2.60 -9.04
N ARG A 92 1.19 2.67 -8.89
CA ARG A 92 0.58 3.46 -7.82
C ARG A 92 -0.63 2.74 -7.25
N THR A 93 -0.85 2.96 -5.96
CA THR A 93 -2.08 2.56 -5.30
C THR A 93 -2.76 3.82 -4.81
N LEU A 94 -4.03 3.96 -5.14
CA LEU A 94 -4.88 5.05 -4.69
C LEU A 94 -5.79 4.53 -3.59
N ASN A 95 -5.72 5.11 -2.41
CA ASN A 95 -6.68 4.86 -1.34
C ASN A 95 -7.59 6.07 -1.26
N ILE A 96 -8.82 5.91 -1.71
CA ILE A 96 -9.83 6.98 -1.80
C ILE A 96 -10.79 6.82 -0.63
N PHE A 97 -10.71 7.73 0.35
CA PHE A 97 -11.49 7.64 1.58
C PHE A 97 -12.89 8.21 1.36
N SER A 98 -13.90 7.41 1.64
CA SER A 98 -15.29 7.85 1.70
C SER A 98 -15.67 8.36 3.09
N SER A 99 -14.90 7.96 4.12
CA SER A 99 -15.04 8.40 5.50
C SER A 99 -13.72 8.16 6.24
N ALA A 100 -13.66 8.53 7.51
CA ALA A 100 -12.48 8.26 8.34
C ALA A 100 -12.24 6.75 8.59
N THR A 101 -13.21 5.90 8.27
CA THR A 101 -13.17 4.48 8.58
C THR A 101 -13.28 3.57 7.36
N ALA A 102 -13.39 4.12 6.15
CA ALA A 102 -13.57 3.32 4.93
C ALA A 102 -12.90 3.97 3.73
N TYR A 103 -12.31 3.14 2.89
CA TYR A 103 -11.75 3.59 1.62
C TYR A 103 -11.87 2.52 0.55
N VAL A 104 -11.82 2.98 -0.70
CA VAL A 104 -11.66 2.13 -1.89
C VAL A 104 -10.21 2.22 -2.31
N TYR A 105 -9.60 1.12 -2.70
CA TYR A 105 -8.26 1.14 -3.24
C TYR A 105 -8.24 0.70 -4.70
N LEU A 106 -7.39 1.36 -5.49
CA LEU A 106 -7.12 1.03 -6.88
C LEU A 106 -5.62 0.79 -7.03
N ILE A 107 -5.25 -0.34 -7.61
CA ILE A 107 -3.86 -0.67 -7.93
C ILE A 107 -3.66 -0.46 -9.41
N GLN A 108 -2.78 0.47 -9.76
CA GLN A 108 -2.58 0.90 -11.14
C GLN A 108 -1.13 0.77 -11.58
N PHE A 109 -0.96 0.50 -12.86
CA PHE A 109 0.35 0.40 -13.52
C PHE A 109 0.39 1.28 -14.76
N SER A 110 1.60 1.73 -15.10
CA SER A 110 1.84 2.55 -16.28
C SER A 110 3.24 2.28 -16.82
N ASP A 111 3.35 2.32 -18.15
CA ASP A 111 4.64 2.21 -18.86
C ASP A 111 5.30 3.58 -19.08
N ASP A 112 4.52 4.65 -19.08
CA ASP A 112 4.99 6.01 -19.38
C ASP A 112 4.84 6.99 -18.22
N GLY A 113 4.19 6.59 -17.14
CA GLY A 113 3.91 7.46 -15.98
C GLY A 113 2.74 8.43 -16.20
N VAL A 114 2.07 8.37 -17.35
CA VAL A 114 1.00 9.29 -17.74
C VAL A 114 -0.31 8.55 -17.97
N THR A 115 -0.25 7.44 -18.72
CA THR A 115 -1.42 6.60 -19.03
C THR A 115 -1.45 5.42 -18.07
N TRP A 116 -2.54 5.27 -17.32
CA TRP A 116 -2.66 4.28 -16.25
C TRP A 116 -3.73 3.24 -16.55
N ARG A 117 -3.44 1.98 -16.22
CA ARG A 117 -4.42 0.89 -16.23
C ARG A 117 -4.64 0.41 -14.81
N THR A 118 -5.88 0.03 -14.49
CA THR A 118 -6.24 -0.52 -13.19
C THR A 118 -6.20 -2.04 -13.27
N ASP A 119 -5.30 -2.64 -12.50
CA ASP A 119 -5.13 -4.10 -12.45
C ASP A 119 -5.76 -4.74 -11.20
N GLY A 120 -6.14 -3.94 -10.23
CA GLY A 120 -6.78 -4.43 -9.01
C GLY A 120 -7.56 -3.33 -8.32
N GLU A 121 -8.63 -3.73 -7.64
CA GLU A 121 -9.45 -2.82 -6.83
C GLU A 121 -10.10 -3.55 -5.67
N GLY A 122 -10.46 -2.83 -4.65
CA GLY A 122 -11.12 -3.39 -3.50
C GLY A 122 -11.54 -2.31 -2.51
N THR A 123 -12.05 -2.76 -1.37
CA THR A 123 -12.51 -1.88 -0.30
C THR A 123 -11.87 -2.27 1.02
N ALA A 124 -11.71 -1.29 1.91
CA ALA A 124 -11.21 -1.52 3.25
C ALA A 124 -12.07 -0.74 4.24
N ARG A 125 -12.27 -1.30 5.41
CA ARG A 125 -13.07 -0.74 6.49
C ARG A 125 -12.38 -0.95 7.82
N LYS A 126 -12.49 0.04 8.70
CA LYS A 126 -12.05 -0.12 10.09
C LYS A 126 -13.02 -1.04 10.82
N LEU A 127 -12.48 -2.01 11.55
CA LEU A 127 -13.28 -2.88 12.41
C LEU A 127 -13.71 -2.13 13.67
N PRO A 128 -14.90 -2.46 14.20
CA PRO A 128 -15.38 -1.85 15.44
C PRO A 128 -14.49 -2.21 16.64
#